data_ed96a02b6ce2b4ed45929b21e997477b
#
_entry.id   ed96a02b6ce2b4ed45929b21e997477b
#
_cell.length_a   1.000
_cell.length_b   1.000
_cell.length_c   1.000
_cell.angle_alpha   90.00
_cell.angle_beta   90.00
_cell.angle_gamma   90.00
#
_symmetry.space_group_name_H-M   'P 1'
#
loop_
_entity.id
_entity.type
_entity.pdbx_description
1 polymer ?
#
loop_
_entity_poly.entity_id
_entity_poly.type
_entity_poly.pdbx_seq_one_letter_code
_entity_poly.pdbx_strand_id
1 'polypeptide(L)'
;FELGSRVNQSESEGKTMKFTESYEYEAPVAKVWQMLSDPAFVTSRDENLEIPDPTVETNAQANQIVSTTSGEVPPSMIPAAAQRFLKGGAEFLISEERRLVDATTIHGALRAEGKGVPAYLQAQVELRQTPAGNTKATMNGEIKVNIPFLGAKLEKQALSFAPKLIAADKKAATDWLANN
;
A
#
# COMPACT_ATOMS: atom_id res chain seq x y z
N PHE A 1 -37.30 -31.67 -20.63
CA PHE A 1 -36.55 -30.39 -20.68
C PHE A 1 -35.88 -30.18 -19.31
N GLU A 2 -34.63 -30.68 -19.16
CA GLU A 2 -33.78 -30.35 -18.04
C GLU A 2 -33.05 -29.07 -18.37
N LEU A 3 -33.44 -27.98 -17.71
CA LEU A 3 -32.59 -26.80 -17.58
C LEU A 3 -31.69 -27.03 -16.37
N GLY A 4 -30.53 -27.64 -16.64
CA GLY A 4 -29.46 -27.72 -15.65
C GLY A 4 -29.02 -26.32 -15.26
N SER A 5 -29.28 -25.95 -14.01
CA SER A 5 -28.66 -24.79 -13.37
C SER A 5 -27.17 -25.05 -13.27
N ARG A 6 -26.41 -24.52 -14.23
CA ARG A 6 -24.98 -24.33 -14.06
C ARG A 6 -24.80 -23.28 -12.98
N VAL A 7 -24.56 -23.71 -11.76
CA VAL A 7 -23.99 -22.86 -10.73
C VAL A 7 -22.64 -22.39 -11.26
N ASN A 8 -22.56 -21.10 -11.54
CA ASN A 8 -21.36 -20.47 -12.04
C ASN A 8 -20.28 -20.52 -10.95
N GLN A 9 -19.41 -21.51 -11.01
CA GLN A 9 -18.20 -21.58 -10.16
C GLN A 9 -17.21 -20.46 -10.49
N SER A 10 -17.42 -19.67 -11.54
CA SER A 10 -16.55 -18.56 -11.95
C SER A 10 -16.74 -17.29 -11.12
N GLU A 11 -17.83 -17.15 -10.35
CA GLU A 11 -18.06 -15.94 -9.55
C GLU A 11 -17.26 -15.89 -8.24
N SER A 12 -16.76 -17.01 -7.73
CA SER A 12 -15.93 -17.02 -6.51
C SER A 12 -14.44 -16.75 -6.77
N GLU A 13 -13.95 -17.01 -7.97
CA GLU A 13 -12.55 -16.80 -8.35
C GLU A 13 -12.23 -15.34 -8.71
N GLY A 14 -13.22 -14.51 -8.99
CA GLY A 14 -13.07 -13.10 -9.36
C GLY A 14 -13.20 -12.10 -8.22
N LYS A 15 -13.68 -12.52 -7.03
CA LYS A 15 -13.92 -11.60 -5.90
C LYS A 15 -12.63 -11.18 -5.22
N THR A 16 -12.37 -9.85 -5.21
CA THR A 16 -11.32 -9.23 -4.42
C THR A 16 -11.86 -8.86 -3.03
N MET A 17 -10.98 -8.75 -2.04
CA MET A 17 -11.33 -8.19 -0.74
C MET A 17 -11.09 -6.69 -0.75
N LYS A 18 -12.14 -5.90 -0.55
CA LYS A 18 -12.07 -4.43 -0.51
C LYS A 18 -11.70 -3.94 0.87
N PHE A 19 -11.01 -2.80 0.93
CA PHE A 19 -10.67 -2.13 2.17
C PHE A 19 -10.71 -0.62 2.01
N THR A 20 -10.88 0.06 3.13
CA THR A 20 -10.75 1.51 3.25
C THR A 20 -9.93 1.82 4.49
N GLU A 21 -8.91 2.65 4.34
CA GLU A 21 -8.08 3.15 5.43
C GLU A 21 -8.02 4.67 5.38
N SER A 22 -7.88 5.31 6.53
CA SER A 22 -7.62 6.74 6.59
C SER A 22 -6.70 7.09 7.76
N TYR A 23 -5.90 8.11 7.55
CA TYR A 23 -4.97 8.64 8.56
C TYR A 23 -4.70 10.11 8.25
N GLU A 24 -3.99 10.79 9.14
CA GLU A 24 -3.75 12.22 9.04
C GLU A 24 -2.29 12.56 9.26
N TYR A 25 -1.76 13.45 8.43
CA TYR A 25 -0.47 14.10 8.64
C TYR A 25 -0.70 15.47 9.28
N GLU A 26 0.08 15.79 10.30
CA GLU A 26 0.01 17.06 11.01
C GLU A 26 0.78 18.18 10.26
N ALA A 27 0.45 18.35 8.99
CA ALA A 27 1.05 19.35 8.11
C ALA A 27 0.12 19.65 6.94
N PRO A 28 0.20 20.86 6.35
CA PRO A 28 -0.57 21.20 5.16
C PRO A 28 -0.10 20.42 3.94
N VAL A 29 -0.97 20.31 2.93
CA VAL A 29 -0.71 19.58 1.68
C VAL A 29 0.59 19.99 1.01
N ALA A 30 0.93 21.27 0.99
CA ALA A 30 2.19 21.74 0.38
C ALA A 30 3.42 21.11 1.06
N LYS A 31 3.40 20.95 2.37
CA LYS A 31 4.49 20.34 3.11
C LYS A 31 4.51 18.81 2.95
N VAL A 32 3.34 18.20 2.93
CA VAL A 32 3.19 16.76 2.64
C VAL A 32 3.67 16.44 1.24
N TRP A 33 3.41 17.32 0.26
CA TRP A 33 3.92 17.16 -1.09
C TRP A 33 5.46 17.14 -1.14
N GLN A 34 6.11 18.04 -0.43
CA GLN A 34 7.58 18.05 -0.31
C GLN A 34 8.10 16.76 0.32
N MET A 35 7.45 16.28 1.38
CA MET A 35 7.79 15.04 2.05
C MET A 35 7.69 13.82 1.11
N LEU A 36 6.58 13.70 0.41
CA LEU A 36 6.34 12.60 -0.54
C LEU A 36 7.31 12.64 -1.74
N SER A 37 7.86 13.81 -2.06
CA SER A 37 8.85 13.99 -3.11
C SER A 37 10.27 13.60 -2.70
N ASP A 38 10.50 13.38 -1.41
CA ASP A 38 11.81 13.06 -0.85
C ASP A 38 11.98 11.54 -0.70
N PRO A 39 12.92 10.91 -1.42
CA PRO A 39 13.16 9.46 -1.28
C PRO A 39 13.57 9.07 0.15
N ALA A 40 14.15 9.97 0.92
CA ALA A 40 14.52 9.71 2.31
C ALA A 40 13.29 9.41 3.19
N PHE A 41 12.14 10.00 2.91
CA PHE A 41 10.87 9.69 3.59
C PHE A 41 10.47 8.23 3.35
N VAL A 42 10.48 7.78 2.09
CA VAL A 42 10.11 6.40 1.73
C VAL A 42 11.07 5.41 2.36
N THR A 43 12.36 5.66 2.29
CA THR A 43 13.40 4.82 2.92
C THR A 43 13.18 4.71 4.43
N SER A 44 12.92 5.82 5.11
CA SER A 44 12.64 5.84 6.56
C SER A 44 11.38 5.04 6.93
N ARG A 45 10.33 5.14 6.12
CA ARG A 45 9.11 4.33 6.29
C ARG A 45 9.42 2.84 6.20
N ASP A 46 10.20 2.44 5.21
CA ASP A 46 10.55 1.06 4.96
C ASP A 46 11.48 0.49 6.05
N GLU A 47 12.41 1.30 6.56
CA GLU A 47 13.22 0.95 7.73
C GLU A 47 12.35 0.73 8.98
N ASN A 48 11.33 1.54 9.20
CA ASN A 48 10.37 1.35 10.29
C ASN A 48 9.57 0.05 10.18
N LEU A 49 9.47 -0.52 8.98
CA LEU A 49 8.85 -1.82 8.71
C LEU A 49 9.83 -2.99 8.78
N GLU A 50 11.10 -2.72 9.09
CA GLU A 50 12.17 -3.73 9.15
C GLU A 50 12.40 -4.43 7.80
N ILE A 51 12.10 -3.74 6.69
CA ILE A 51 12.39 -4.24 5.35
C ILE A 51 13.90 -4.19 5.14
N PRO A 52 14.56 -5.32 4.86
CA PRO A 52 16.00 -5.35 4.68
C PRO A 52 16.38 -4.73 3.32
N ASP A 53 17.27 -3.76 3.34
CA ASP A 53 17.90 -3.11 2.18
C ASP A 53 16.89 -2.81 1.03
N PRO A 54 15.82 -2.03 1.28
CA PRO A 54 14.85 -1.73 0.25
C PRO A 54 15.48 -0.91 -0.88
N THR A 55 15.11 -1.21 -2.12
CA THR A 55 15.46 -0.38 -3.27
C THR A 55 14.35 0.61 -3.51
N VAL A 56 14.64 1.90 -3.35
CA VAL A 56 13.69 2.99 -3.53
C VAL A 56 14.13 3.88 -4.69
N GLU A 57 13.26 4.08 -5.65
CA GLU A 57 13.44 5.00 -6.76
C GLU A 57 12.30 6.02 -6.75
N THR A 58 12.61 7.29 -6.76
CA THR A 58 11.61 8.37 -6.78
C THR A 58 11.94 9.36 -7.88
N ASN A 59 10.97 9.61 -8.75
CA ASN A 59 11.01 10.64 -9.76
C ASN A 59 9.94 11.69 -9.44
N ALA A 60 10.39 12.86 -9.00
CA ALA A 60 9.51 13.95 -8.61
C ALA A 60 9.60 15.10 -9.64
N GLN A 61 8.45 15.51 -10.15
CA GLN A 61 8.25 16.67 -10.98
C GLN A 61 7.38 17.70 -10.25
N ALA A 62 7.12 18.86 -10.83
CA ALA A 62 6.38 19.94 -10.18
C ALA A 62 5.02 19.50 -9.60
N ASN A 63 4.29 18.65 -10.31
CA ASN A 63 2.93 18.21 -9.95
C ASN A 63 2.70 16.70 -10.06
N GLN A 64 3.77 15.92 -10.23
CA GLN A 64 3.69 14.47 -10.29
C GLN A 64 4.89 13.83 -9.58
N ILE A 65 4.64 12.80 -8.82
CA ILE A 65 5.65 11.94 -8.19
C ILE A 65 5.37 10.51 -8.60
N VAL A 66 6.38 9.81 -9.06
CA VAL A 66 6.34 8.35 -9.27
C VAL A 66 7.42 7.73 -8.40
N SER A 67 7.04 6.81 -7.54
CA SER A 67 7.97 6.11 -6.66
C SER A 67 7.79 4.61 -6.79
N THR A 68 8.90 3.89 -6.80
CA THR A 68 8.91 2.43 -6.75
C THR A 68 9.76 1.96 -5.57
N THR A 69 9.26 0.97 -4.89
CA THR A 69 9.98 0.31 -3.79
C THR A 69 9.96 -1.19 -4.02
N SER A 70 11.12 -1.83 -3.96
CA SER A 70 11.23 -3.27 -4.02
C SER A 70 12.11 -3.79 -2.90
N GLY A 71 11.87 -5.02 -2.49
CA GLY A 71 12.62 -5.64 -1.41
C GLY A 71 12.06 -7.00 -1.02
N GLU A 72 12.60 -7.54 0.05
CA GLU A 72 12.10 -8.78 0.65
C GLU A 72 11.00 -8.47 1.67
N VAL A 73 9.96 -9.30 1.67
CA VAL A 73 8.91 -9.21 2.70
C VAL A 73 9.50 -9.67 4.03
N PRO A 74 9.47 -8.85 5.09
CA PRO A 74 9.92 -9.30 6.40
C PRO A 74 9.19 -10.56 6.85
N PRO A 75 9.88 -11.58 7.41
CA PRO A 75 9.24 -12.81 7.85
C PRO A 75 8.07 -12.59 8.83
N SER A 76 8.14 -11.54 9.65
CA SER A 76 7.08 -11.14 10.57
C SER A 76 5.78 -10.70 9.89
N MET A 77 5.83 -10.35 8.61
CA MET A 77 4.68 -9.94 7.80
C MET A 77 4.15 -11.06 6.91
N ILE A 78 4.79 -12.23 6.91
CA ILE A 78 4.31 -13.41 6.19
C ILE A 78 3.36 -14.20 7.08
N PRO A 79 2.07 -14.33 6.73
CA PRO A 79 1.15 -15.16 7.51
C PRO A 79 1.64 -16.60 7.63
N ALA A 80 1.48 -17.21 8.78
CA ALA A 80 1.93 -18.60 9.03
C ALA A 80 1.38 -19.59 7.99
N ALA A 81 0.13 -19.41 7.55
CA ALA A 81 -0.49 -20.25 6.53
C ALA A 81 0.18 -20.12 5.15
N ALA A 82 0.85 -19.00 4.87
CA ALA A 82 1.56 -18.76 3.62
C ALA A 82 3.00 -19.27 3.63
N GLN A 83 3.62 -19.41 4.79
CA GLN A 83 5.05 -19.75 4.92
C GLN A 83 5.43 -21.05 4.19
N ARG A 84 4.54 -22.04 4.20
CA ARG A 84 4.79 -23.33 3.49
C ARG A 84 4.84 -23.18 1.96
N PHE A 85 4.24 -22.13 1.41
CA PHE A 85 4.24 -21.85 -0.04
C PHE A 85 5.40 -20.95 -0.46
N LEU A 86 6.08 -20.31 0.50
CA LEU A 86 7.10 -19.30 0.29
C LEU A 86 8.46 -19.74 0.82
N LYS A 87 8.87 -20.97 0.49
CA LYS A 87 10.09 -21.61 1.00
C LYS A 87 11.38 -20.85 0.69
N GLY A 88 11.39 -19.97 -0.31
CA GLY A 88 12.52 -19.12 -0.70
C GLY A 88 12.40 -17.67 -0.23
N GLY A 89 11.45 -17.37 0.67
CA GLY A 89 11.10 -16.00 1.00
C GLY A 89 10.10 -15.40 0.01
N ALA A 90 9.74 -14.15 0.20
CA ALA A 90 8.86 -13.40 -0.68
C ALA A 90 9.48 -12.04 -1.00
N GLU A 91 9.47 -11.66 -2.26
CA GLU A 91 9.84 -10.32 -2.72
C GLU A 91 8.59 -9.54 -3.07
N PHE A 92 8.65 -8.22 -2.97
CA PHE A 92 7.56 -7.33 -3.35
C PHE A 92 8.04 -6.21 -4.27
N LEU A 93 7.11 -5.68 -5.03
CA LEU A 93 7.25 -4.43 -5.79
C LEU A 93 6.05 -3.55 -5.47
N ILE A 94 6.31 -2.34 -4.99
CA ILE A 94 5.30 -1.31 -4.77
C ILE A 94 5.55 -0.18 -5.77
N SER A 95 4.51 0.22 -6.48
CA SER A 95 4.50 1.39 -7.35
C SER A 95 3.48 2.39 -6.83
N GLU A 96 3.92 3.62 -6.62
CA GLU A 96 3.09 4.71 -6.14
C GLU A 96 3.17 5.87 -7.13
N GLU A 97 2.03 6.37 -7.55
CA GLU A 97 1.91 7.58 -8.32
C GLU A 97 1.13 8.62 -7.51
N ARG A 98 1.58 9.86 -7.53
CA ARG A 98 0.93 10.98 -6.87
C ARG A 98 0.86 12.15 -7.83
N ARG A 99 -0.27 12.85 -7.81
CA ARG A 99 -0.49 14.06 -8.62
C ARG A 99 -1.05 15.16 -7.73
N LEU A 100 -0.39 16.30 -7.76
CA LEU A 100 -0.90 17.51 -7.14
C LEU A 100 -2.00 18.08 -8.03
N VAL A 101 -3.25 17.97 -7.60
CA VAL A 101 -4.43 18.42 -8.36
C VAL A 101 -4.64 19.92 -8.21
N ASP A 102 -4.49 20.41 -6.99
CA ASP A 102 -4.55 21.80 -6.61
C ASP A 102 -3.76 22.03 -5.31
N ALA A 103 -3.79 23.25 -4.77
CA ALA A 103 -3.04 23.62 -3.56
C ALA A 103 -3.41 22.82 -2.31
N THR A 104 -4.57 22.13 -2.29
CA THR A 104 -5.12 21.45 -1.11
C THR A 104 -5.44 19.98 -1.34
N THR A 105 -5.13 19.45 -2.55
CA THR A 105 -5.54 18.10 -2.92
C THR A 105 -4.44 17.37 -3.70
N ILE A 106 -4.13 16.15 -3.25
CA ILE A 106 -3.28 15.20 -3.97
C ILE A 106 -4.11 13.96 -4.28
N HIS A 107 -4.11 13.51 -5.52
CA HIS A 107 -4.63 12.20 -5.90
C HIS A 107 -3.47 11.24 -6.15
N GLY A 108 -3.68 9.98 -5.83
CA GLY A 108 -2.67 8.96 -6.05
C GLY A 108 -3.25 7.59 -6.32
N ALA A 109 -2.39 6.74 -6.84
CA ALA A 109 -2.63 5.33 -7.04
C ALA A 109 -1.45 4.55 -6.46
N LEU A 110 -1.76 3.41 -5.85
CA LEU A 110 -0.79 2.48 -5.29
C LEU A 110 -1.07 1.09 -5.85
N ARG A 111 -0.01 0.41 -6.26
CA ARG A 111 -0.04 -0.99 -6.64
C ARG A 111 1.09 -1.73 -5.95
N ALA A 112 0.77 -2.81 -5.26
CA ALA A 112 1.74 -3.71 -4.67
C ALA A 112 1.56 -5.10 -5.26
N GLU A 113 2.65 -5.74 -5.62
CA GLU A 113 2.68 -7.08 -6.21
C GLU A 113 3.70 -7.95 -5.46
N GLY A 114 3.33 -9.20 -5.22
CA GLY A 114 4.27 -10.22 -4.76
C GLY A 114 5.00 -10.85 -5.94
N LYS A 115 6.31 -10.93 -5.86
CA LYS A 115 7.11 -11.66 -6.86
C LYS A 115 7.20 -13.13 -6.45
N GLY A 116 6.78 -14.02 -7.36
CA GLY A 116 6.67 -15.45 -7.05
C GLY A 116 5.45 -15.82 -6.17
N VAL A 117 4.59 -14.86 -5.88
CA VAL A 117 3.34 -15.05 -5.14
C VAL A 117 2.20 -14.48 -5.99
N PRO A 118 1.12 -15.24 -6.25
CA PRO A 118 -0.01 -14.76 -7.04
C PRO A 118 -0.89 -13.84 -6.19
N ALA A 119 -0.36 -12.68 -5.81
CA ALA A 119 -1.04 -11.71 -4.97
C ALA A 119 -0.79 -10.29 -5.48
N TYR A 120 -1.81 -9.46 -5.39
CA TYR A 120 -1.68 -8.03 -5.63
C TYR A 120 -2.60 -7.23 -4.68
N LEU A 121 -2.22 -6.00 -4.48
CA LEU A 121 -3.04 -4.97 -3.85
C LEU A 121 -3.02 -3.75 -4.77
N GLN A 122 -4.17 -3.11 -4.95
CA GLN A 122 -4.26 -1.83 -5.65
C GLN A 122 -5.21 -0.90 -4.89
N ALA A 123 -4.88 0.38 -4.88
CA ALA A 123 -5.66 1.37 -4.17
C ALA A 123 -5.61 2.74 -4.85
N GLN A 124 -6.68 3.50 -4.67
CA GLN A 124 -6.72 4.93 -4.94
C GLN A 124 -6.54 5.67 -3.62
N VAL A 125 -5.76 6.72 -3.65
CA VAL A 125 -5.43 7.52 -2.47
C VAL A 125 -5.80 8.98 -2.76
N GLU A 126 -6.52 9.58 -1.83
CA GLU A 126 -6.78 11.02 -1.83
C GLU A 126 -6.18 11.62 -0.55
N LEU A 127 -5.38 12.65 -0.72
CA LEU A 127 -4.89 13.47 0.38
C LEU A 127 -5.52 14.86 0.25
N ARG A 128 -6.24 15.28 1.27
CA ARG A 128 -6.97 16.54 1.28
C ARG A 128 -6.68 17.34 2.54
N GLN A 129 -6.44 18.63 2.37
CA GLN A 129 -6.25 19.54 3.50
C GLN A 129 -7.53 19.66 4.30
N THR A 130 -7.40 19.53 5.63
CA THR A 130 -8.50 19.70 6.58
C THR A 130 -8.66 21.19 6.96
N PRO A 131 -9.82 21.60 7.53
CA PRO A 131 -10.00 22.96 8.04
C PRO A 131 -8.96 23.36 9.09
N ALA A 132 -8.41 22.39 9.84
CA ALA A 132 -7.35 22.61 10.82
C ALA A 132 -5.95 22.82 10.20
N GLY A 133 -5.81 22.68 8.87
CA GLY A 133 -4.53 22.84 8.17
C GLY A 133 -3.67 21.58 8.14
N ASN A 134 -4.21 20.44 8.54
CA ASN A 134 -3.57 19.13 8.41
C ASN A 134 -3.93 18.48 7.07
N THR A 135 -3.36 17.35 6.77
CA THR A 135 -3.66 16.58 5.55
C THR A 135 -4.24 15.23 5.90
N LYS A 136 -5.50 15.00 5.53
CA LYS A 136 -6.16 13.70 5.68
C LYS A 136 -5.92 12.85 4.43
N ALA A 137 -5.37 11.67 4.63
CA ALA A 137 -5.24 10.63 3.61
C ALA A 137 -6.39 9.64 3.73
N THR A 138 -7.01 9.32 2.61
CA THR A 138 -8.02 8.26 2.50
C THR A 138 -7.61 7.32 1.38
N MET A 139 -7.53 6.05 1.68
CA MET A 139 -7.15 4.99 0.75
C MET A 139 -8.31 4.02 0.58
N ASN A 140 -8.75 3.83 -0.65
CA ASN A 140 -9.76 2.83 -1.01
C ASN A 140 -9.13 1.85 -1.98
N GLY A 141 -9.16 0.58 -1.65
CA GLY A 141 -8.49 -0.40 -2.46
C GLY A 141 -9.07 -1.80 -2.36
N GLU A 142 -8.35 -2.70 -2.98
CA GLU A 142 -8.66 -4.12 -3.00
C GLU A 142 -7.39 -4.95 -2.97
N ILE A 143 -7.49 -6.12 -2.37
CA ILE A 143 -6.43 -7.12 -2.34
C ILE A 143 -6.94 -8.44 -2.91
N LYS A 144 -6.08 -9.15 -3.61
CA LYS A 144 -6.35 -10.49 -4.15
C LYS A 144 -5.16 -11.39 -3.92
N VAL A 145 -5.43 -12.58 -3.38
CA VAL A 145 -4.46 -13.67 -3.26
C VAL A 145 -5.04 -14.90 -3.97
N ASN A 146 -4.44 -15.26 -5.10
CA ASN A 146 -4.89 -16.39 -5.94
C ASN A 146 -4.26 -17.72 -5.48
N ILE A 147 -4.55 -18.12 -4.25
CA ILE A 147 -4.17 -19.44 -3.74
C ILE A 147 -5.46 -20.21 -3.44
N PRO A 148 -5.66 -21.39 -4.08
CA PRO A 148 -6.88 -22.15 -3.89
C PRO A 148 -7.14 -22.45 -2.41
N PHE A 149 -8.39 -22.27 -1.97
CA PHE A 149 -8.91 -22.49 -0.62
C PHE A 149 -8.35 -21.58 0.49
N LEU A 150 -7.25 -20.86 0.24
CA LEU A 150 -6.59 -20.01 1.24
C LEU A 150 -6.64 -18.51 0.91
N GLY A 151 -7.03 -18.15 -0.33
CA GLY A 151 -6.98 -16.76 -0.81
C GLY A 151 -7.66 -15.79 0.14
N ALA A 152 -8.94 -15.99 0.46
CA ALA A 152 -9.71 -15.11 1.32
C ALA A 152 -9.14 -15.00 2.75
N LYS A 153 -8.63 -16.09 3.31
CA LYS A 153 -7.98 -16.09 4.63
C LYS A 153 -6.68 -15.28 4.61
N LEU A 154 -5.86 -15.45 3.58
CA LEU A 154 -4.60 -14.72 3.42
C LEU A 154 -4.83 -13.23 3.14
N GLU A 155 -5.84 -12.88 2.35
CA GLU A 155 -6.27 -11.49 2.12
C GLU A 155 -6.65 -10.82 3.44
N LYS A 156 -7.46 -11.46 4.27
CA LYS A 156 -7.86 -10.95 5.58
C LYS A 156 -6.66 -10.79 6.51
N GLN A 157 -5.75 -11.76 6.53
CA GLN A 157 -4.53 -11.69 7.33
C GLN A 157 -3.60 -10.57 6.86
N ALA A 158 -3.45 -10.39 5.55
CA ALA A 158 -2.66 -9.29 4.98
C ALA A 158 -3.23 -7.92 5.37
N LEU A 159 -4.55 -7.74 5.30
CA LEU A 159 -5.20 -6.49 5.71
C LEU A 159 -5.07 -6.23 7.22
N SER A 160 -4.85 -7.24 8.04
CA SER A 160 -4.59 -7.06 9.48
C SER A 160 -3.26 -6.35 9.78
N PHE A 161 -2.34 -6.24 8.80
CA PHE A 161 -1.10 -5.49 8.92
C PHE A 161 -1.27 -3.98 8.63
N ALA A 162 -2.43 -3.53 8.13
CA ALA A 162 -2.65 -2.13 7.78
C ALA A 162 -2.32 -1.15 8.93
N PRO A 163 -2.70 -1.41 10.20
CA PRO A 163 -2.31 -0.53 11.30
C PRO A 163 -0.80 -0.38 11.48
N LYS A 164 -0.03 -1.45 11.27
CA LYS A 164 1.44 -1.43 11.35
C LYS A 164 2.03 -0.61 10.21
N LEU A 165 1.51 -0.75 8.99
CA LEU A 165 1.94 0.02 7.83
C LEU A 165 1.67 1.51 8.00
N ILE A 166 0.48 1.86 8.48
CA ILE A 166 0.09 3.25 8.76
C ILE A 166 0.96 3.84 9.88
N ALA A 167 1.23 3.09 10.94
CA ALA A 167 2.09 3.54 12.03
C ALA A 167 3.52 3.83 11.58
N ALA A 168 4.09 2.99 10.72
CA ALA A 168 5.41 3.19 10.14
C ALA A 168 5.47 4.43 9.25
N ASP A 169 4.45 4.65 8.44
CA ASP A 169 4.32 5.83 7.58
C ASP A 169 4.19 7.11 8.42
N LYS A 170 3.33 7.11 9.42
CA LYS A 170 3.14 8.26 10.32
C LYS A 170 4.39 8.58 11.12
N LYS A 171 5.14 7.58 11.58
CA LYS A 171 6.40 7.79 12.29
C LYS A 171 7.44 8.43 11.37
N ALA A 172 7.60 7.93 10.14
CA ALA A 172 8.49 8.51 9.14
C ALA A 172 8.09 9.96 8.82
N ALA A 173 6.79 10.24 8.69
CA ALA A 173 6.27 11.57 8.45
C ALA A 173 6.57 12.53 9.62
N THR A 174 6.35 12.10 10.86
CA THR A 174 6.65 12.89 12.04
C THR A 174 8.14 13.26 12.12
N ASP A 175 9.00 12.29 11.88
CA ASP A 175 10.45 12.47 11.91
C ASP A 175 10.91 13.40 10.76
N TRP A 176 10.38 13.22 9.56
CA TRP A 176 10.70 14.07 8.42
C TRP A 176 10.25 15.52 8.64
N LEU A 177 9.03 15.73 9.12
CA LEU A 177 8.46 17.06 9.39
C LEU A 177 9.21 17.79 10.50
N ALA A 178 9.74 17.07 11.49
CA ALA A 178 10.53 17.65 12.57
C ALA A 178 11.90 18.15 12.11
N ASN A 179 12.45 17.59 11.01
CA ASN A 179 13.80 17.88 10.51
C ASN A 179 13.84 18.75 9.22
N ASN A 180 12.67 19.13 8.69
CA ASN A 180 12.53 19.91 7.47
C ASN A 180 11.44 20.98 7.66
#